data_8d071f6f69855cf399c4b4db16ded9ff
#
_entry.id   8d071f6f69855cf399c4b4db16ded9ff
#
_cell.length_a   1.000
_cell.length_b   1.000
_cell.length_c   1.000
_cell.angle_alpha   90.00
_cell.angle_beta   90.00
_cell.angle_gamma   90.00
#
_symmetry.space_group_name_H-M   'P 1'
#
loop_
_entity.id
_entity.type
_entity.pdbx_description
1 polymer ?
#
loop_
_entity_poly.entity_id
_entity_poly.type
_entity_poly.pdbx_seq_one_letter_code
_entity_poly.pdbx_strand_id
1 'polypeptide(L)'
;MVLFLGTVRSTPRMTLLAPISRRSAPATSIMRLGFPASSPRRPVLRASLSSGSVTGDDASRGTSQNEQSEIIFMGTGTSEGIPRVSCLTNPLKKCPVCFKAVEPGSKNRRLNTGILIRYTGLNGKSNILIDAGKFFYHSALRWFPAYGIRTIDAVIITHSHADAIGGLDDLRDWTNNVQPSIPIYVAERDFEVMKKTHYYIVDTSVITPGAAVSDLQFNIIEEKPFVVHDMTFTPLPVWHGRSYRSLGFRFGNVCYISDVSEIPDETYPLLEDCDILIMDALRPDRSSSTHFGLPRALDEVRKIRPKRTLFTGYDAFDGSRHRKRRS
;
A
#
# COMPACT_ATOMS: atom_id res chain seq x y z
N MET A 1 28.91 17.09 -48.13
CA MET A 1 30.36 17.25 -48.37
C MET A 1 31.10 16.70 -47.14
N VAL A 2 31.79 15.55 -47.41
CA VAL A 2 32.92 14.93 -46.68
C VAL A 2 32.64 14.37 -45.27
N LEU A 3 32.37 13.10 -45.16
CA LEU A 3 33.13 11.88 -44.79
C LEU A 3 34.39 12.11 -43.93
N PHE A 4 34.46 11.43 -42.77
CA PHE A 4 35.64 10.65 -42.40
C PHE A 4 35.27 9.41 -41.55
N LEU A 5 35.62 8.25 -42.06
CA LEU A 5 35.70 6.94 -41.47
C LEU A 5 36.95 6.81 -40.57
N GLY A 6 36.83 6.12 -39.46
CA GLY A 6 37.97 5.68 -38.68
C GLY A 6 37.66 4.36 -37.97
N THR A 7 37.98 3.25 -38.64
CA THR A 7 37.96 1.89 -38.05
C THR A 7 39.21 1.66 -37.21
N VAL A 8 39.04 1.19 -35.96
CA VAL A 8 40.11 0.47 -35.26
C VAL A 8 39.56 -0.83 -34.69
N ARG A 9 40.00 -1.94 -35.27
CA ARG A 9 39.86 -3.29 -34.74
C ARG A 9 40.94 -3.52 -33.70
N SER A 10 40.57 -4.04 -32.53
CA SER A 10 41.50 -4.83 -31.69
C SER A 10 40.74 -5.94 -31.00
N THR A 11 41.09 -7.16 -31.35
CA THR A 11 40.68 -8.42 -30.72
C THR A 11 41.53 -8.66 -29.48
N PRO A 12 40.95 -9.11 -28.33
CA PRO A 12 41.75 -9.69 -27.27
C PRO A 12 41.87 -11.21 -27.44
N ARG A 13 43.10 -11.69 -27.33
CA ARG A 13 43.49 -13.10 -27.30
C ARG A 13 42.84 -13.85 -26.14
N MET A 14 42.24 -15.00 -26.47
CA MET A 14 41.89 -16.03 -25.49
C MET A 14 43.18 -16.71 -24.97
N THR A 15 43.39 -16.63 -23.67
CA THR A 15 44.42 -17.46 -22.99
C THR A 15 43.74 -18.69 -22.41
N LEU A 16 44.11 -19.85 -22.95
CA LEU A 16 43.71 -21.16 -22.39
C LEU A 16 44.42 -21.36 -21.03
N LEU A 17 43.63 -21.56 -19.97
CA LEU A 17 44.12 -22.04 -18.71
C LEU A 17 43.87 -23.56 -18.55
N ALA A 18 44.92 -24.27 -18.14
CA ALA A 18 45.00 -25.72 -17.95
C ALA A 18 44.11 -26.22 -16.79
N PRO A 19 43.76 -27.53 -16.75
CA PRO A 19 42.84 -28.07 -15.77
C PRO A 19 43.46 -28.19 -14.37
N ILE A 20 42.76 -27.61 -13.38
CA ILE A 20 43.12 -27.73 -11.96
C ILE A 20 42.54 -29.02 -11.40
N SER A 21 43.43 -29.80 -10.81
CA SER A 21 43.24 -31.04 -10.05
C SER A 21 42.14 -30.91 -8.99
N ARG A 22 41.24 -31.91 -8.91
CA ARG A 22 40.27 -32.09 -7.82
C ARG A 22 41.03 -32.32 -6.50
N ARG A 23 40.89 -31.38 -5.58
CA ARG A 23 41.09 -31.62 -4.14
C ARG A 23 39.75 -31.59 -3.44
N SER A 24 39.50 -32.58 -2.62
CA SER A 24 38.35 -32.79 -1.74
C SER A 24 38.03 -31.54 -0.91
N ALA A 25 36.80 -31.06 -0.99
CA ALA A 25 36.29 -29.97 -0.16
C ALA A 25 35.95 -30.47 1.25
N PRO A 26 36.26 -29.71 2.30
CA PRO A 26 35.76 -30.00 3.64
C PRO A 26 34.29 -29.57 3.74
N ALA A 27 33.56 -30.29 4.62
CA ALA A 27 32.13 -30.11 4.91
C ALA A 27 31.75 -28.65 5.15
N THR A 28 30.85 -28.17 4.32
CA THR A 28 30.28 -26.82 4.45
C THR A 28 29.35 -26.79 5.67
N SER A 29 29.81 -26.13 6.73
CA SER A 29 28.97 -25.74 7.86
C SER A 29 27.88 -24.78 7.34
N ILE A 30 26.62 -25.23 7.37
CA ILE A 30 25.45 -24.38 7.10
C ILE A 30 25.36 -23.39 8.24
N MET A 31 25.80 -22.16 8.00
CA MET A 31 25.48 -21.05 8.89
C MET A 31 23.95 -20.85 8.86
N ARG A 32 23.27 -21.34 9.87
CA ARG A 32 21.91 -20.90 10.19
C ARG A 32 22.01 -19.46 10.66
N LEU A 33 21.61 -18.53 9.81
CA LEU A 33 21.32 -17.15 10.20
C LEU A 33 20.12 -17.20 11.14
N GLY A 34 20.40 -17.30 12.45
CA GLY A 34 19.41 -17.14 13.49
C GLY A 34 18.97 -15.68 13.53
N PHE A 35 17.80 -15.39 12.97
CA PHE A 35 17.12 -14.13 13.26
C PHE A 35 16.67 -14.16 14.72
N PRO A 36 17.01 -13.15 15.53
CA PRO A 36 16.49 -13.07 16.88
C PRO A 36 14.95 -12.95 16.79
N ALA A 37 14.26 -13.88 17.43
CA ALA A 37 12.80 -13.89 17.56
C ALA A 37 12.34 -12.79 18.53
N SER A 38 12.44 -11.53 18.13
CA SER A 38 11.63 -10.47 18.71
C SER A 38 10.30 -10.47 17.96
N SER A 39 9.29 -11.08 18.57
CA SER A 39 7.92 -11.05 18.07
C SER A 39 7.52 -9.60 17.76
N PRO A 40 7.32 -9.20 16.51
CA PRO A 40 6.88 -7.84 16.18
C PRO A 40 5.49 -7.68 16.76
N ARG A 41 5.26 -6.64 17.57
CA ARG A 41 3.90 -6.26 17.98
C ARG A 41 3.10 -6.00 16.70
N ARG A 42 2.09 -6.84 16.46
CA ARG A 42 1.32 -6.90 15.22
C ARG A 42 0.56 -5.59 15.02
N PRO A 43 0.68 -4.90 13.87
CA PRO A 43 -0.10 -3.69 13.56
C PRO A 43 -1.50 -4.06 13.08
N VAL A 44 -2.25 -4.78 13.92
CA VAL A 44 -3.61 -5.25 13.64
C VAL A 44 -4.58 -4.41 14.43
N LEU A 45 -5.54 -3.83 13.75
CA LEU A 45 -6.72 -3.24 14.33
C LEU A 45 -7.85 -4.25 14.22
N ARG A 46 -8.36 -4.74 15.37
CA ARG A 46 -9.56 -5.57 15.40
C ARG A 46 -10.77 -4.65 15.48
N ALA A 47 -11.66 -4.75 14.51
CA ALA A 47 -12.90 -4.01 14.44
C ALA A 47 -14.06 -5.00 14.29
N SER A 48 -15.17 -4.76 14.99
CA SER A 48 -16.41 -5.45 14.70
C SER A 48 -17.04 -4.80 13.48
N LEU A 49 -16.87 -5.43 12.32
CA LEU A 49 -17.54 -5.02 11.09
C LEU A 49 -18.86 -5.78 11.05
N SER A 50 -19.94 -5.20 11.63
CA SER A 50 -21.27 -5.81 11.58
C SER A 50 -21.98 -5.40 10.28
N SER A 51 -22.34 -6.38 9.47
CA SER A 51 -23.42 -6.23 8.49
C SER A 51 -24.73 -6.13 9.24
N GLY A 52 -25.61 -5.17 8.86
CA GLY A 52 -26.85 -4.83 9.56
C GLY A 52 -27.69 -6.01 10.02
N SER A 53 -28.26 -5.88 11.20
CA SER A 53 -28.98 -6.89 11.93
C SER A 53 -30.27 -7.34 11.24
N VAL A 54 -30.44 -8.66 11.14
CA VAL A 54 -31.77 -9.29 11.12
C VAL A 54 -31.91 -10.03 12.44
N THR A 55 -32.90 -9.62 13.22
CA THR A 55 -33.30 -10.26 14.47
C THR A 55 -33.94 -11.60 14.20
N GLY A 56 -33.44 -12.65 14.81
CA GLY A 56 -34.05 -13.97 14.86
C GLY A 56 -33.41 -14.75 15.99
N ASP A 57 -34.15 -14.93 17.08
CA ASP A 57 -33.83 -15.85 18.19
C ASP A 57 -33.76 -17.28 17.64
N ASP A 58 -32.65 -17.96 17.84
CA ASP A 58 -32.70 -19.36 18.26
C ASP A 58 -31.38 -19.82 18.91
N ALA A 59 -31.51 -20.53 20.00
CA ALA A 59 -30.42 -20.97 20.84
C ALA A 59 -29.94 -22.35 20.42
N SER A 60 -28.70 -22.43 19.89
CA SER A 60 -27.94 -23.68 19.96
C SER A 60 -26.46 -23.37 20.24
N ARG A 61 -25.98 -23.86 21.39
CA ARG A 61 -24.60 -23.77 21.87
C ARG A 61 -23.66 -24.56 20.92
N GLY A 62 -23.03 -23.84 20.01
CA GLY A 62 -21.78 -24.26 19.39
C GLY A 62 -20.76 -23.18 19.67
N THR A 63 -19.65 -23.47 20.32
CA THR A 63 -18.53 -22.57 20.51
C THR A 63 -17.83 -22.34 19.17
N SER A 64 -18.44 -21.60 18.25
CA SER A 64 -17.75 -20.99 17.14
C SER A 64 -16.98 -19.81 17.74
N GLN A 65 -15.66 -19.88 17.73
CA GLN A 65 -14.82 -18.69 17.88
C GLN A 65 -15.27 -17.73 16.77
N ASN A 66 -15.99 -16.69 17.15
CA ASN A 66 -16.43 -15.65 16.23
C ASN A 66 -15.15 -14.99 15.69
N GLU A 67 -14.67 -15.47 14.55
CA GLU A 67 -13.44 -14.96 13.94
C GLU A 67 -13.69 -13.51 13.51
N GLN A 68 -13.13 -12.60 14.25
CA GLN A 68 -13.31 -11.16 14.09
C GLN A 68 -12.56 -10.67 12.86
N SER A 69 -13.19 -9.78 12.07
CA SER A 69 -12.52 -9.10 10.95
C SER A 69 -11.38 -8.22 11.44
N GLU A 70 -10.32 -8.10 10.64
CA GLU A 70 -9.08 -7.42 11.00
C GLU A 70 -8.65 -6.44 9.90
N ILE A 71 -8.02 -5.33 10.30
CA ILE A 71 -7.33 -4.42 9.38
C ILE A 71 -5.83 -4.51 9.64
N ILE A 72 -5.07 -4.82 8.59
CA ILE A 72 -3.61 -4.86 8.61
C ILE A 72 -3.10 -3.63 7.84
N PHE A 73 -2.30 -2.78 8.51
CA PHE A 73 -1.63 -1.68 7.83
C PHE A 73 -0.47 -2.22 7.00
N MET A 74 -0.61 -2.18 5.67
CA MET A 74 0.43 -2.57 4.73
C MET A 74 1.59 -1.58 4.79
N GLY A 75 1.27 -0.30 4.92
CA GLY A 75 2.20 0.78 5.18
C GLY A 75 1.47 2.00 5.74
N THR A 76 2.24 2.95 6.27
CA THR A 76 1.72 4.19 6.89
C THR A 76 2.59 5.38 6.56
N GLY A 77 3.37 5.30 5.49
CA GLY A 77 4.27 6.36 5.05
C GLY A 77 3.82 7.03 3.77
N THR A 78 4.50 8.11 3.46
CA THR A 78 4.29 8.92 2.26
C THR A 78 4.66 8.18 0.97
N SER A 79 4.35 8.79 -0.17
CA SER A 79 4.72 8.32 -1.51
C SER A 79 6.22 8.02 -1.68
N GLU A 80 7.11 8.74 -0.98
CA GLU A 80 8.56 8.49 -1.03
C GLU A 80 9.02 7.34 -0.12
N GLY A 81 8.17 6.91 0.84
CA GLY A 81 8.53 5.97 1.89
C GLY A 81 9.54 6.54 2.90
N ILE A 82 9.77 5.78 3.97
CA ILE A 82 10.80 6.09 4.97
C ILE A 82 11.64 4.83 5.22
N PRO A 83 12.99 4.89 5.08
CA PRO A 83 13.84 6.08 4.85
C PRO A 83 13.81 6.57 3.40
N ARG A 84 14.07 7.87 3.21
CA ARG A 84 14.32 8.44 1.89
C ARG A 84 15.78 8.27 1.51
N VAL A 85 16.04 7.90 0.26
CA VAL A 85 17.40 7.81 -0.30
C VAL A 85 18.13 9.16 -0.20
N SER A 86 17.46 10.25 -0.55
CA SER A 86 18.02 11.60 -0.46
C SER A 86 18.44 12.02 0.95
N CYS A 87 17.79 11.50 2.00
CA CYS A 87 18.20 11.73 3.37
C CYS A 87 19.45 10.92 3.73
N LEU A 88 19.50 9.64 3.32
CA LEU A 88 20.61 8.73 3.64
C LEU A 88 21.90 9.11 2.91
N THR A 89 21.77 9.61 1.69
CA THR A 89 22.92 10.07 0.87
C THR A 89 23.36 11.51 1.18
N ASN A 90 22.63 12.23 2.04
CA ASN A 90 22.99 13.58 2.42
C ASN A 90 24.25 13.58 3.30
N PRO A 91 25.36 14.22 2.86
CA PRO A 91 26.62 14.25 3.63
C PRO A 91 26.47 14.88 5.01
N LEU A 92 25.49 15.76 5.18
CA LEU A 92 25.23 16.45 6.46
C LEU A 92 24.43 15.59 7.46
N LYS A 93 23.91 14.42 7.06
CA LYS A 93 23.21 13.45 7.91
C LYS A 93 22.14 14.04 8.85
N LYS A 94 21.37 15.03 8.37
CA LYS A 94 20.48 15.85 9.20
C LYS A 94 19.12 15.22 9.55
N CYS A 95 18.73 14.12 8.91
CA CYS A 95 17.41 13.53 9.13
C CYS A 95 17.45 12.36 10.13
N PRO A 96 17.17 12.59 11.43
CA PRO A 96 17.24 11.52 12.43
C PRO A 96 16.20 10.42 12.18
N VAL A 97 15.06 10.75 11.57
CA VAL A 97 14.00 9.77 11.26
C VAL A 97 14.48 8.75 10.24
N CYS A 98 15.06 9.21 9.11
CA CYS A 98 15.55 8.31 8.07
C CYS A 98 16.76 7.49 8.52
N PHE A 99 17.68 8.09 9.30
CA PHE A 99 18.82 7.34 9.83
C PHE A 99 18.40 6.27 10.84
N LYS A 100 17.43 6.55 11.72
CA LYS A 100 16.86 5.53 12.61
C LYS A 100 16.05 4.48 11.85
N ALA A 101 15.49 4.82 10.70
CA ALA A 101 14.64 3.89 9.94
C ALA A 101 15.42 2.74 9.28
N VAL A 102 16.76 2.84 9.11
CA VAL A 102 17.59 1.75 8.58
C VAL A 102 17.97 0.73 9.63
N GLU A 103 17.82 1.07 10.91
CA GLU A 103 18.13 0.14 11.99
C GLU A 103 17.19 -1.07 11.96
N PRO A 104 17.67 -2.29 12.20
CA PRO A 104 16.83 -3.47 12.27
C PRO A 104 15.70 -3.30 13.29
N GLY A 105 14.46 -3.64 12.91
CA GLY A 105 13.29 -3.54 13.80
C GLY A 105 12.77 -2.12 14.03
N SER A 106 13.34 -1.10 13.38
CA SER A 106 12.92 0.29 13.55
C SER A 106 11.45 0.51 13.16
N LYS A 107 10.69 1.13 14.06
CA LYS A 107 9.30 1.54 13.81
C LYS A 107 9.19 2.77 12.90
N ASN A 108 10.31 3.45 12.64
CA ASN A 108 10.36 4.58 11.71
C ASN A 108 10.36 4.15 10.24
N ARG A 109 10.64 2.87 9.93
CA ARG A 109 10.55 2.36 8.57
C ARG A 109 9.10 2.26 8.15
N ARG A 110 8.71 3.01 7.12
CA ARG A 110 7.34 3.11 6.63
C ARG A 110 7.30 2.95 5.11
N LEU A 111 6.43 2.08 4.65
CA LEU A 111 6.12 1.87 3.23
C LEU A 111 4.89 2.70 2.86
N ASN A 112 4.51 2.73 1.58
CA ASN A 112 3.35 3.49 1.13
C ASN A 112 2.10 3.17 1.94
N THR A 113 1.28 4.18 2.19
CA THR A 113 -0.01 4.01 2.85
C THR A 113 -0.88 3.03 2.08
N GLY A 114 -1.46 2.10 2.80
CA GLY A 114 -2.35 1.07 2.29
C GLY A 114 -2.79 0.14 3.41
N ILE A 115 -3.96 -0.47 3.27
CA ILE A 115 -4.51 -1.40 4.25
C ILE A 115 -4.97 -2.69 3.58
N LEU A 116 -4.87 -3.80 4.30
CA LEU A 116 -5.53 -5.06 3.96
C LEU A 116 -6.62 -5.33 4.97
N ILE A 117 -7.84 -5.54 4.50
CA ILE A 117 -9.01 -5.91 5.28
C ILE A 117 -9.13 -7.43 5.20
N ARG A 118 -8.95 -8.12 6.34
CA ARG A 118 -9.27 -9.54 6.46
C ARG A 118 -10.70 -9.64 6.97
N TYR A 119 -11.60 -9.74 6.04
CA TYR A 119 -13.02 -9.78 6.33
C TYR A 119 -13.50 -11.21 6.56
N THR A 120 -14.24 -11.44 7.63
CA THR A 120 -14.95 -12.69 7.90
C THR A 120 -16.42 -12.44 7.65
N GLY A 121 -16.92 -12.84 6.50
CA GLY A 121 -18.30 -12.68 6.06
C GLY A 121 -19.07 -13.98 6.02
N LEU A 122 -20.26 -13.96 5.42
CA LEU A 122 -21.15 -15.12 5.30
C LEU A 122 -20.53 -16.25 4.45
N ASN A 123 -19.73 -15.88 3.46
CA ASN A 123 -19.11 -16.80 2.52
C ASN A 123 -17.68 -17.23 2.91
N GLY A 124 -17.25 -16.90 4.12
CA GLY A 124 -15.91 -17.20 4.63
C GLY A 124 -15.02 -15.97 4.74
N LYS A 125 -13.69 -16.21 4.69
CA LYS A 125 -12.68 -15.13 4.81
C LYS A 125 -12.30 -14.57 3.46
N SER A 126 -12.22 -13.25 3.37
CA SER A 126 -11.74 -12.51 2.20
C SER A 126 -10.64 -11.53 2.59
N ASN A 127 -9.64 -11.40 1.74
CA ASN A 127 -8.52 -10.47 1.88
C ASN A 127 -8.69 -9.34 0.85
N ILE A 128 -9.18 -8.19 1.28
CA ILE A 128 -9.46 -7.05 0.42
C ILE A 128 -8.38 -5.99 0.68
N LEU A 129 -7.60 -5.68 -0.34
CA LEU A 129 -6.53 -4.69 -0.28
C LEU A 129 -7.06 -3.32 -0.72
N ILE A 130 -6.75 -2.26 0.02
CA ILE A 130 -6.93 -0.88 -0.45
C ILE A 130 -5.55 -0.32 -0.72
N ASP A 131 -5.28 -0.02 -1.99
CA ASP A 131 -4.04 0.42 -2.62
C ASP A 131 -2.89 -0.63 -2.62
N ALA A 132 -2.27 -0.77 -3.79
CA ALA A 132 -1.04 -1.51 -4.03
C ALA A 132 0.03 -0.55 -4.56
N GLY A 133 0.61 0.26 -3.69
CA GLY A 133 1.62 1.25 -4.06
C GLY A 133 2.97 0.63 -4.42
N LYS A 134 3.91 1.44 -4.92
CA LYS A 134 5.23 1.01 -5.44
C LYS A 134 6.11 0.25 -4.43
N PHE A 135 5.76 0.24 -3.14
CA PHE A 135 6.42 -0.56 -2.11
C PHE A 135 5.59 -1.78 -1.68
N PHE A 136 4.55 -2.13 -2.43
CA PHE A 136 3.65 -3.26 -2.12
C PHE A 136 4.42 -4.57 -1.95
N TYR A 137 5.35 -4.90 -2.83
CA TYR A 137 6.22 -6.07 -2.74
C TYR A 137 6.86 -6.23 -1.34
N HIS A 138 7.46 -5.16 -0.82
CA HIS A 138 8.10 -5.17 0.49
C HIS A 138 7.09 -5.31 1.64
N SER A 139 5.90 -4.74 1.48
CA SER A 139 4.81 -4.89 2.44
C SER A 139 4.30 -6.32 2.47
N ALA A 140 4.05 -6.91 1.30
CA ALA A 140 3.59 -8.29 1.15
C ALA A 140 4.60 -9.29 1.72
N LEU A 141 5.89 -9.18 1.38
CA LEU A 141 6.95 -10.01 1.95
C LEU A 141 6.99 -9.97 3.49
N ARG A 142 6.70 -8.83 4.08
CA ARG A 142 6.70 -8.67 5.53
C ARG A 142 5.46 -9.25 6.19
N TRP A 143 4.29 -8.98 5.63
CA TRP A 143 3.04 -9.21 6.32
C TRP A 143 2.33 -10.51 5.92
N PHE A 144 2.37 -10.90 4.64
CA PHE A 144 1.63 -12.07 4.17
C PHE A 144 2.10 -13.36 4.83
N PRO A 145 3.41 -13.69 4.90
CA PRO A 145 3.87 -14.86 5.63
C PRO A 145 3.57 -14.79 7.13
N ALA A 146 3.68 -13.59 7.73
CA ALA A 146 3.46 -13.40 9.16
C ALA A 146 2.00 -13.61 9.60
N TYR A 147 1.05 -13.37 8.68
CA TYR A 147 -0.39 -13.52 8.93
C TYR A 147 -1.01 -14.73 8.22
N GLY A 148 -0.21 -15.53 7.48
CA GLY A 148 -0.70 -16.66 6.71
C GLY A 148 -1.67 -16.24 5.58
N ILE A 149 -1.43 -15.07 4.95
CA ILE A 149 -2.24 -14.57 3.86
C ILE A 149 -1.75 -15.22 2.57
N ARG A 150 -2.64 -15.92 1.87
CA ARG A 150 -2.33 -16.64 0.63
C ARG A 150 -2.92 -15.94 -0.59
N THR A 151 -4.18 -15.53 -0.52
CA THR A 151 -4.93 -14.94 -1.63
C THR A 151 -5.17 -13.45 -1.44
N ILE A 152 -5.41 -12.74 -2.54
CA ILE A 152 -5.91 -11.37 -2.59
C ILE A 152 -7.24 -11.42 -3.33
N ASP A 153 -8.33 -11.29 -2.59
CA ASP A 153 -9.67 -11.53 -3.14
C ASP A 153 -10.22 -10.29 -3.87
N ALA A 154 -9.70 -9.10 -3.58
CA ALA A 154 -9.94 -7.87 -4.33
C ALA A 154 -8.89 -6.81 -4.02
N VAL A 155 -8.69 -5.86 -4.95
CA VAL A 155 -7.97 -4.61 -4.73
C VAL A 155 -8.90 -3.43 -5.04
N ILE A 156 -8.96 -2.45 -4.15
CA ILE A 156 -9.74 -1.22 -4.32
C ILE A 156 -8.73 -0.07 -4.41
N ILE A 157 -8.84 0.76 -5.43
CA ILE A 157 -7.91 1.86 -5.70
C ILE A 157 -8.51 3.19 -5.27
N THR A 158 -7.77 3.94 -4.47
CA THR A 158 -8.18 5.28 -4.02
C THR A 158 -7.92 6.34 -5.09
N HIS A 159 -6.79 6.24 -5.80
CA HIS A 159 -6.35 7.20 -6.81
C HIS A 159 -5.20 6.63 -7.67
N SER A 160 -4.85 7.28 -8.76
CA SER A 160 -3.90 6.75 -9.77
C SER A 160 -2.45 7.18 -9.57
N HIS A 161 -2.04 7.64 -8.38
CA HIS A 161 -0.63 7.91 -8.11
C HIS A 161 0.19 6.63 -7.83
N ALA A 162 1.49 6.70 -8.01
CA ALA A 162 2.38 5.55 -7.89
C ALA A 162 2.40 4.90 -6.48
N ASP A 163 2.03 5.63 -5.44
CA ASP A 163 1.90 5.13 -4.07
C ASP A 163 0.59 4.36 -3.82
N ALA A 164 -0.36 4.43 -4.75
CA ALA A 164 -1.58 3.63 -4.73
C ALA A 164 -1.59 2.50 -5.78
N ILE A 165 -1.00 2.70 -6.97
CA ILE A 165 -1.08 1.74 -8.09
C ILE A 165 0.26 1.16 -8.54
N GLY A 166 1.41 1.70 -8.09
CA GLY A 166 2.73 1.33 -8.61
C GLY A 166 3.19 -0.09 -8.31
N GLY A 167 2.49 -0.83 -7.46
CA GLY A 167 2.73 -2.23 -7.13
C GLY A 167 1.73 -3.21 -7.76
N LEU A 168 0.87 -2.76 -8.67
CA LEU A 168 -0.06 -3.66 -9.36
C LEU A 168 0.64 -4.70 -10.21
N ASP A 169 1.83 -4.40 -10.76
CA ASP A 169 2.64 -5.38 -11.48
C ASP A 169 3.15 -6.52 -10.57
N ASP A 170 3.36 -6.26 -9.29
CA ASP A 170 3.76 -7.29 -8.33
C ASP A 170 2.67 -8.35 -8.13
N LEU A 171 1.40 -8.04 -8.42
CA LEU A 171 0.28 -8.98 -8.35
C LEU A 171 0.39 -10.13 -9.37
N ARG A 172 1.27 -10.01 -10.33
CA ARG A 172 1.65 -11.06 -11.29
C ARG A 172 2.08 -12.34 -10.59
N ASP A 173 2.78 -12.25 -9.44
CA ASP A 173 3.17 -13.42 -8.67
C ASP A 173 1.93 -14.23 -8.22
N TRP A 174 0.88 -13.55 -7.79
CA TRP A 174 -0.36 -14.20 -7.38
C TRP A 174 -1.12 -14.81 -8.55
N THR A 175 -1.32 -14.07 -9.63
CA THR A 175 -2.11 -14.54 -10.77
C THR A 175 -1.42 -15.63 -11.57
N ASN A 176 -0.09 -15.74 -11.50
CA ASN A 176 0.65 -16.82 -12.14
C ASN A 176 0.83 -18.06 -11.24
N ASN A 177 0.80 -17.92 -9.90
CA ASN A 177 1.21 -19.00 -9.00
C ASN A 177 0.16 -19.38 -7.95
N VAL A 178 -0.87 -18.57 -7.71
CA VAL A 178 -1.79 -18.76 -6.58
C VAL A 178 -3.25 -18.78 -6.99
N GLN A 179 -3.68 -17.86 -7.82
CA GLN A 179 -5.08 -17.65 -8.21
C GLN A 179 -5.18 -17.17 -9.66
N PRO A 180 -6.28 -17.47 -10.37
CA PRO A 180 -6.36 -17.21 -11.81
C PRO A 180 -6.39 -15.71 -12.13
N SER A 181 -6.99 -14.88 -11.29
CA SER A 181 -7.12 -13.43 -11.52
C SER A 181 -7.37 -12.70 -10.21
N ILE A 182 -7.26 -11.36 -10.25
CA ILE A 182 -7.58 -10.48 -9.12
C ILE A 182 -8.50 -9.36 -9.60
N PRO A 183 -9.71 -9.21 -9.01
CA PRO A 183 -10.60 -8.09 -9.31
C PRO A 183 -10.05 -6.78 -8.74
N ILE A 184 -10.01 -5.74 -9.57
CA ILE A 184 -9.57 -4.39 -9.23
C ILE A 184 -10.77 -3.44 -9.35
N TYR A 185 -11.09 -2.74 -8.27
CA TYR A 185 -12.15 -1.74 -8.23
C TYR A 185 -11.53 -0.35 -8.30
N VAL A 186 -11.86 0.43 -9.33
CA VAL A 186 -11.21 1.71 -9.63
C VAL A 186 -12.20 2.70 -10.26
N ALA A 187 -12.08 3.98 -9.93
CA ALA A 187 -12.87 5.03 -10.58
C ALA A 187 -12.47 5.22 -12.05
N GLU A 188 -13.43 5.52 -12.93
CA GLU A 188 -13.21 5.70 -14.38
C GLU A 188 -12.04 6.62 -14.70
N ARG A 189 -11.95 7.80 -14.02
CA ARG A 189 -10.86 8.77 -14.24
C ARG A 189 -9.47 8.19 -13.98
N ASP A 190 -9.36 7.33 -12.95
CA ASP A 190 -8.09 6.71 -12.54
C ASP A 190 -7.75 5.55 -13.45
N PHE A 191 -8.75 4.80 -13.90
CA PHE A 191 -8.60 3.76 -14.90
C PHE A 191 -8.08 4.31 -16.24
N GLU A 192 -8.59 5.48 -16.69
CA GLU A 192 -8.10 6.15 -17.90
C GLU A 192 -6.62 6.60 -17.78
N VAL A 193 -6.18 6.96 -16.58
CA VAL A 193 -4.75 7.20 -16.32
C VAL A 193 -3.96 5.90 -16.39
N MET A 194 -4.47 4.82 -15.80
CA MET A 194 -3.82 3.50 -15.80
C MET A 194 -3.68 2.92 -17.21
N LYS A 195 -4.66 3.11 -18.10
CA LYS A 195 -4.54 2.75 -19.54
C LYS A 195 -3.32 3.36 -20.20
N LYS A 196 -2.89 4.55 -19.77
CA LYS A 196 -1.73 5.26 -20.34
C LYS A 196 -0.41 4.89 -19.65
N THR A 197 -0.43 4.70 -18.36
CA THR A 197 0.78 4.52 -17.53
C THR A 197 1.14 3.06 -17.31
N HIS A 198 0.13 2.18 -17.28
CA HIS A 198 0.25 0.75 -17.02
C HIS A 198 -0.48 -0.07 -18.11
N TYR A 199 -0.39 0.38 -19.37
CA TYR A 199 -1.16 -0.18 -20.50
C TYR A 199 -1.06 -1.70 -20.61
N TYR A 200 0.12 -2.28 -20.35
CA TYR A 200 0.38 -3.72 -20.46
C TYR A 200 -0.32 -4.56 -19.36
N ILE A 201 -0.76 -3.94 -18.28
CA ILE A 201 -1.57 -4.60 -17.22
C ILE A 201 -3.06 -4.45 -17.55
N VAL A 202 -3.44 -3.33 -18.17
CA VAL A 202 -4.84 -2.98 -18.44
C VAL A 202 -5.33 -3.58 -19.75
N ASP A 203 -4.50 -3.57 -20.79
CA ASP A 203 -4.82 -4.09 -22.12
C ASP A 203 -3.99 -5.34 -22.42
N THR A 204 -4.59 -6.49 -22.14
CA THR A 204 -3.94 -7.80 -22.40
C THR A 204 -3.82 -8.14 -23.88
N SER A 205 -4.49 -7.41 -24.80
CA SER A 205 -4.41 -7.64 -26.24
C SER A 205 -3.05 -7.30 -26.84
N VAL A 206 -2.29 -6.42 -26.18
CA VAL A 206 -0.93 -6.00 -26.60
C VAL A 206 0.19 -6.91 -26.10
N ILE A 207 -0.16 -7.97 -25.35
CA ILE A 207 0.83 -8.85 -24.71
C ILE A 207 1.44 -9.80 -25.74
N THR A 208 2.76 -9.87 -25.73
CA THR A 208 3.48 -10.87 -26.53
C THR A 208 3.12 -12.28 -26.05
N PRO A 209 2.76 -13.22 -26.97
CA PRO A 209 2.45 -14.59 -26.58
C PRO A 209 3.56 -15.21 -25.71
N GLY A 210 3.20 -15.76 -24.55
CA GLY A 210 4.14 -16.35 -23.60
C GLY A 210 4.74 -15.37 -22.58
N ALA A 211 4.43 -14.08 -22.66
CA ALA A 211 4.79 -13.13 -21.61
C ALA A 211 3.91 -13.33 -20.37
N ALA A 212 4.54 -13.43 -19.20
CA ALA A 212 3.83 -13.50 -17.93
C ALA A 212 3.51 -12.08 -17.46
N VAL A 213 2.22 -11.74 -17.43
CA VAL A 213 1.68 -10.48 -16.90
C VAL A 213 0.65 -10.76 -15.81
N SER A 214 0.28 -9.75 -15.04
CA SER A 214 -0.82 -9.88 -14.07
C SER A 214 -2.15 -10.05 -14.80
N ASP A 215 -2.97 -11.01 -14.37
CA ASP A 215 -4.37 -11.12 -14.80
C ASP A 215 -5.25 -10.32 -13.83
N LEU A 216 -5.57 -9.08 -14.20
CA LEU A 216 -6.34 -8.17 -13.39
C LEU A 216 -7.67 -7.85 -14.06
N GLN A 217 -8.77 -8.04 -13.32
CA GLN A 217 -10.13 -7.79 -13.81
C GLN A 217 -10.62 -6.44 -13.31
N PHE A 218 -10.62 -5.43 -14.17
CA PHE A 218 -11.01 -4.07 -13.80
C PHE A 218 -12.52 -3.89 -13.74
N ASN A 219 -13.01 -3.46 -12.57
CA ASN A 219 -14.38 -3.11 -12.29
C ASN A 219 -14.45 -1.60 -12.05
N ILE A 220 -15.12 -0.88 -12.94
CA ILE A 220 -15.27 0.56 -12.81
C ILE A 220 -16.31 0.85 -11.73
N ILE A 221 -15.94 1.68 -10.75
CA ILE A 221 -16.83 2.14 -9.69
C ILE A 221 -17.20 3.61 -9.89
N GLU A 222 -18.44 3.93 -9.52
CA GLU A 222 -18.95 5.29 -9.40
C GLU A 222 -18.80 5.78 -7.94
N GLU A 223 -19.10 7.05 -7.68
CA GLU A 223 -19.20 7.60 -6.31
C GLU A 223 -20.50 7.14 -5.61
N LYS A 224 -20.82 5.84 -5.71
CA LYS A 224 -21.98 5.17 -5.12
C LYS A 224 -21.55 3.92 -4.38
N PRO A 225 -22.30 3.48 -3.35
CA PRO A 225 -22.00 2.22 -2.68
C PRO A 225 -21.91 1.04 -3.65
N PHE A 226 -20.93 0.18 -3.46
CA PHE A 226 -20.73 -1.07 -4.20
C PHE A 226 -20.38 -2.20 -3.23
N VAL A 227 -20.51 -3.44 -3.69
CA VAL A 227 -20.27 -4.62 -2.86
C VAL A 227 -19.07 -5.39 -3.39
N VAL A 228 -18.18 -5.75 -2.47
CA VAL A 228 -17.04 -6.64 -2.72
C VAL A 228 -17.22 -7.85 -1.79
N HIS A 229 -17.39 -9.04 -2.36
CA HIS A 229 -17.89 -10.20 -1.64
C HIS A 229 -19.26 -9.87 -1.00
N ASP A 230 -19.37 -9.85 0.31
CA ASP A 230 -20.59 -9.47 1.05
C ASP A 230 -20.38 -8.21 1.91
N MET A 231 -19.30 -7.48 1.67
CA MET A 231 -19.00 -6.21 2.33
C MET A 231 -19.35 -5.01 1.42
N THR A 232 -20.14 -4.09 1.95
CA THR A 232 -20.46 -2.83 1.25
C THR A 232 -19.36 -1.81 1.48
N PHE A 233 -18.90 -1.20 0.39
CA PHE A 233 -18.00 -0.06 0.37
C PHE A 233 -18.74 1.18 -0.13
N THR A 234 -18.67 2.27 0.63
CA THR A 234 -19.18 3.58 0.22
C THR A 234 -17.98 4.48 -0.09
N PRO A 235 -17.84 4.94 -1.34
CA PRO A 235 -16.81 5.90 -1.69
C PRO A 235 -16.99 7.21 -0.91
N LEU A 236 -15.88 7.78 -0.48
CA LEU A 236 -15.78 9.06 0.21
C LEU A 236 -14.98 10.01 -0.69
N PRO A 237 -15.62 10.76 -1.57
CA PRO A 237 -14.91 11.66 -2.48
C PRO A 237 -14.23 12.80 -1.72
N VAL A 238 -12.92 12.99 -1.97
CA VAL A 238 -12.13 14.06 -1.34
C VAL A 238 -11.23 14.72 -2.36
N TRP A 239 -10.79 15.96 -2.09
CA TRP A 239 -9.82 16.63 -2.93
C TRP A 239 -8.39 16.24 -2.52
N HIS A 240 -7.56 15.94 -3.50
CA HIS A 240 -6.13 15.68 -3.35
C HIS A 240 -5.34 16.66 -4.24
N GLY A 241 -5.34 17.93 -3.84
CA GLY A 241 -4.85 19.04 -4.61
C GLY A 241 -5.94 19.71 -5.47
N ARG A 242 -5.54 20.65 -6.31
CA ARG A 242 -6.47 21.37 -7.19
C ARG A 242 -6.96 20.44 -8.31
N SER A 243 -8.26 20.37 -8.47
CA SER A 243 -8.92 19.66 -9.59
C SER A 243 -8.65 18.16 -9.68
N TYR A 244 -8.07 17.54 -8.65
CA TYR A 244 -7.93 16.11 -8.59
C TYR A 244 -8.70 15.53 -7.40
N ARG A 245 -9.62 14.64 -7.71
CA ARG A 245 -10.51 14.01 -6.73
C ARG A 245 -10.02 12.58 -6.48
N SER A 246 -9.61 12.28 -5.26
CA SER A 246 -9.33 10.93 -4.79
C SER A 246 -10.53 10.35 -4.06
N LEU A 247 -10.52 9.05 -3.81
CA LEU A 247 -11.56 8.35 -3.05
C LEU A 247 -10.99 7.83 -1.74
N GLY A 248 -11.61 8.21 -0.61
CA GLY A 248 -11.61 7.37 0.56
C GLY A 248 -12.70 6.31 0.45
N PHE A 249 -12.78 5.44 1.44
CA PHE A 249 -13.82 4.40 1.51
C PHE A 249 -14.33 4.20 2.93
N ARG A 250 -15.66 4.13 3.04
CA ARG A 250 -16.32 3.64 4.25
C ARG A 250 -16.71 2.18 4.06
N PHE A 251 -16.42 1.35 5.05
CA PHE A 251 -16.83 -0.05 5.13
C PHE A 251 -17.22 -0.37 6.59
N GLY A 252 -18.47 -0.75 6.78
CA GLY A 252 -19.05 -0.79 8.12
C GLY A 252 -18.91 0.55 8.86
N ASN A 253 -18.34 0.51 10.06
CA ASN A 253 -18.13 1.71 10.89
C ASN A 253 -16.70 2.30 10.75
N VAL A 254 -15.95 1.90 9.73
CA VAL A 254 -14.60 2.38 9.46
C VAL A 254 -14.60 3.30 8.25
N CYS A 255 -13.97 4.46 8.37
CA CYS A 255 -13.70 5.39 7.28
C CYS A 255 -12.19 5.47 7.06
N TYR A 256 -11.75 5.25 5.82
CA TYR A 256 -10.35 5.29 5.39
C TYR A 256 -10.16 6.37 4.32
N ILE A 257 -9.30 7.34 4.58
CA ILE A 257 -8.97 8.44 3.69
C ILE A 257 -7.45 8.60 3.67
N SER A 258 -6.78 8.09 2.62
CA SER A 258 -5.31 8.04 2.54
C SER A 258 -4.66 9.36 2.17
N ASP A 259 -5.18 10.02 1.12
CA ASP A 259 -4.59 11.21 0.51
C ASP A 259 -5.67 12.28 0.35
N VAL A 260 -5.55 13.35 1.14
CA VAL A 260 -6.59 14.39 1.20
C VAL A 260 -6.01 15.77 1.48
N SER A 261 -6.44 16.78 0.73
CA SER A 261 -6.17 18.20 0.98
C SER A 261 -7.42 18.97 1.44
N GLU A 262 -8.62 18.42 1.14
CA GLU A 262 -9.90 19.03 1.50
C GLU A 262 -11.01 17.96 1.47
N ILE A 263 -11.90 18.00 2.45
CA ILE A 263 -13.12 17.17 2.48
C ILE A 263 -14.27 18.09 2.04
N PRO A 264 -14.92 17.82 0.88
CA PRO A 264 -16.02 18.62 0.43
C PRO A 264 -17.30 18.39 1.25
N ASP A 265 -18.22 19.34 1.24
CA ASP A 265 -19.40 19.33 2.11
C ASP A 265 -20.29 18.09 1.87
N GLU A 266 -20.39 17.61 0.64
CA GLU A 266 -21.15 16.42 0.29
C GLU A 266 -20.61 15.12 0.89
N THR A 267 -19.36 15.11 1.36
CA THR A 267 -18.74 13.92 1.95
C THR A 267 -19.01 13.80 3.45
N TYR A 268 -19.25 14.90 4.18
CA TYR A 268 -19.47 14.84 5.62
C TYR A 268 -20.65 13.95 6.04
N PRO A 269 -21.81 13.95 5.36
CA PRO A 269 -22.90 13.04 5.70
C PRO A 269 -22.49 11.55 5.62
N LEU A 270 -21.54 11.21 4.75
CA LEU A 270 -21.03 9.85 4.60
C LEU A 270 -20.05 9.45 5.73
N LEU A 271 -19.56 10.43 6.50
CA LEU A 271 -18.65 10.25 7.63
C LEU A 271 -19.38 10.22 8.98
N GLU A 272 -20.70 10.47 9.01
CA GLU A 272 -21.49 10.41 10.23
C GLU A 272 -21.42 9.01 10.86
N ASP A 273 -21.46 8.95 12.20
CA ASP A 273 -21.39 7.70 12.99
C ASP A 273 -20.17 6.82 12.67
N CYS A 274 -19.06 7.42 12.28
CA CYS A 274 -17.78 6.74 12.08
C CYS A 274 -17.19 6.33 13.44
N ASP A 275 -16.95 5.02 13.62
CA ASP A 275 -16.28 4.55 14.84
C ASP A 275 -14.77 4.71 14.75
N ILE A 276 -14.19 4.38 13.57
CA ILE A 276 -12.76 4.41 13.34
C ILE A 276 -12.47 5.22 12.07
N LEU A 277 -11.80 6.34 12.25
CA LEU A 277 -11.28 7.15 11.14
C LEU A 277 -9.79 6.89 10.96
N ILE A 278 -9.40 6.40 9.77
CA ILE A 278 -8.01 6.30 9.35
C ILE A 278 -7.79 7.41 8.32
N MET A 279 -6.93 8.40 8.63
CA MET A 279 -6.84 9.62 7.82
C MET A 279 -5.41 10.12 7.65
N ASP A 280 -5.17 10.77 6.51
CA ASP A 280 -3.92 11.45 6.17
C ASP A 280 -3.52 12.51 7.19
N ALA A 281 -2.23 12.51 7.56
CA ALA A 281 -1.60 13.57 8.34
C ALA A 281 -0.12 13.67 8.01
N LEU A 282 0.20 14.17 6.81
CA LEU A 282 1.53 14.11 6.22
C LEU A 282 2.64 14.72 7.10
N ARG A 283 2.37 15.87 7.74
CA ARG A 283 3.36 16.62 8.51
C ARG A 283 2.82 17.06 9.86
N PRO A 284 3.69 17.14 10.88
CA PRO A 284 3.25 17.50 12.24
C PRO A 284 2.85 18.97 12.39
N ASP A 285 3.30 19.85 11.52
CA ASP A 285 3.25 21.31 11.69
C ASP A 285 2.34 22.05 10.68
N ARG A 286 2.12 21.49 9.49
CA ARG A 286 1.33 22.15 8.43
C ARG A 286 0.83 21.21 7.35
N SER A 287 -0.22 21.63 6.66
CA SER A 287 -0.68 21.01 5.41
C SER A 287 0.20 21.38 4.21
N SER A 288 0.15 20.58 3.16
CA SER A 288 0.64 20.92 1.82
C SER A 288 -0.54 21.28 0.92
N SER A 289 -0.25 21.54 -0.36
CA SER A 289 -1.32 21.77 -1.36
C SER A 289 -2.12 20.50 -1.69
N THR A 290 -1.61 19.34 -1.32
CA THR A 290 -2.19 18.03 -1.68
C THR A 290 -2.52 17.16 -0.48
N HIS A 291 -2.03 17.48 0.72
CA HIS A 291 -2.21 16.66 1.92
C HIS A 291 -2.51 17.49 3.16
N PHE A 292 -3.32 16.93 4.04
CA PHE A 292 -3.44 17.46 5.39
C PHE A 292 -2.12 17.35 6.15
N GLY A 293 -1.85 18.36 6.97
CA GLY A 293 -0.94 18.22 8.10
C GLY A 293 -1.72 17.91 9.36
N LEU A 294 -1.03 17.50 10.41
CA LEU A 294 -1.66 17.09 11.67
C LEU A 294 -2.61 18.15 12.25
N PRO A 295 -2.31 19.48 12.24
CA PRO A 295 -3.25 20.48 12.76
C PRO A 295 -4.59 20.46 12.02
N ARG A 296 -4.58 20.44 10.68
CA ARG A 296 -5.81 20.38 9.87
C ARG A 296 -6.54 19.04 10.08
N ALA A 297 -5.81 17.94 10.09
CA ALA A 297 -6.39 16.62 10.36
C ALA A 297 -7.09 16.56 11.73
N LEU A 298 -6.53 17.20 12.76
CA LEU A 298 -7.17 17.30 14.08
C LEU A 298 -8.44 18.17 14.07
N ASP A 299 -8.50 19.20 13.23
CA ASP A 299 -9.71 20.00 13.07
C ASP A 299 -10.83 19.17 12.42
N GLU A 300 -10.51 18.36 11.42
CA GLU A 300 -11.45 17.42 10.81
C GLU A 300 -11.93 16.35 11.81
N VAL A 301 -11.04 15.82 12.63
CA VAL A 301 -11.42 14.88 13.71
C VAL A 301 -12.43 15.51 14.69
N ARG A 302 -12.25 16.79 15.05
CA ARG A 302 -13.19 17.51 15.91
C ARG A 302 -14.57 17.71 15.27
N LYS A 303 -14.59 17.89 13.93
CA LYS A 303 -15.81 18.05 13.13
C LYS A 303 -16.54 16.70 12.96
N ILE A 304 -15.83 15.64 12.58
CA ILE A 304 -16.39 14.31 12.30
C ILE A 304 -16.73 13.56 13.61
N ARG A 305 -15.94 13.74 14.67
CA ARG A 305 -16.11 13.13 15.99
C ARG A 305 -16.14 11.59 15.98
N PRO A 306 -15.17 10.90 15.33
CA PRO A 306 -15.09 9.45 15.40
C PRO A 306 -14.78 8.97 16.82
N LYS A 307 -15.12 7.73 17.16
CA LYS A 307 -14.73 7.14 18.45
C LYS A 307 -13.22 6.98 18.58
N ARG A 308 -12.53 6.71 17.47
CA ARG A 308 -11.08 6.55 17.39
C ARG A 308 -10.52 7.07 16.07
N THR A 309 -9.37 7.73 16.12
CA THR A 309 -8.64 8.14 14.92
C THR A 309 -7.26 7.52 14.87
N LEU A 310 -6.84 7.12 13.66
CA LEU A 310 -5.50 6.68 13.33
C LEU A 310 -4.99 7.53 12.18
N PHE A 311 -3.80 8.13 12.33
CA PHE A 311 -3.20 8.92 11.28
C PHE A 311 -2.22 8.10 10.44
N THR A 312 -2.19 8.36 9.14
CA THR A 312 -1.33 7.73 8.14
C THR A 312 -0.63 8.77 7.28
N GLY A 313 0.10 8.37 6.25
CA GLY A 313 0.76 9.29 5.32
C GLY A 313 2.01 9.99 5.87
N TYR A 314 2.47 9.67 7.07
CA TYR A 314 3.55 10.39 7.75
C TYR A 314 4.85 10.45 6.95
N ASP A 315 5.34 11.70 6.79
CA ASP A 315 6.60 12.04 6.17
C ASP A 315 7.82 11.96 7.13
N ALA A 316 9.03 11.85 6.56
CA ALA A 316 10.26 12.05 7.30
C ALA A 316 10.46 13.55 7.55
N PHE A 317 9.95 14.05 8.67
CA PHE A 317 10.08 15.46 9.02
C PHE A 317 11.53 15.78 9.43
N ASP A 318 12.16 16.64 8.64
CA ASP A 318 13.44 17.28 8.98
C ASP A 318 13.20 18.72 9.43
N GLY A 319 13.19 18.96 10.74
CA GLY A 319 13.06 20.31 11.34
C GLY A 319 14.10 21.33 10.86
N SER A 320 15.16 20.89 10.16
CA SER A 320 16.21 21.77 9.65
C SER A 320 15.77 22.65 8.46
N ARG A 321 14.71 22.26 7.73
CA ARG A 321 14.20 23.04 6.59
C ARG A 321 13.48 24.33 7.01
N HIS A 322 13.08 24.46 8.27
CA HIS A 322 12.36 25.65 8.76
C HIS A 322 13.24 26.86 9.05
N ARG A 323 14.55 26.70 9.23
CA ARG A 323 15.44 27.85 9.53
C ARG A 323 15.81 28.71 8.32
N LYS A 324 15.60 28.24 7.08
CA LYS A 324 16.02 28.98 5.86
C LYS A 324 14.98 29.90 5.21
N ARG A 325 13.76 30.02 5.77
CA ARG A 325 12.74 30.94 5.23
C ARG A 325 12.37 32.10 6.17
N ARG A 326 13.22 32.41 7.16
CA ARG A 326 13.09 33.58 8.04
C ARG A 326 14.33 34.47 8.01
N SER A 327 14.99 34.59 6.86
CA SER A 327 16.01 35.62 6.62
C SER A 327 15.76 36.29 5.29
#